data_b5e9d0239d7154bca4db04292f760d4d
#
_entry.id   b5e9d0239d7154bca4db04292f760d4d
#
_cell.length_a   1.000
_cell.length_b   1.000
_cell.length_c   1.000
_cell.angle_alpha   90.00
_cell.angle_beta   90.00
_cell.angle_gamma   90.00
#
_symmetry.space_group_name_H-M   'P 1'
#
loop_
_entity.id
_entity.type
_entity.pdbx_description
1 polymer ?
#
loop_
_entity_poly.entity_id
_entity_poly.type
_entity_poly.pdbx_seq_one_letter_code
_entity_poly.pdbx_strand_id
1 'polypeptide(L)'
;MKIRNLYLVFLCLLLVASLDAKNKTKVIAHRGYWTCDGSAQNSIKSLERAADIRVYGSEFDVHLTSDDVAVVYHDNTINNLKIQQVPYLTLKDLKLSNGETFPTLNEYLKKGKAIKKTKLIFELKSHGTPERDRQAAAQSVKMIRQNKLHKKTEYITFSLEAGKEMIRLDKKAKVSYLNGELSPKELKELGFSGLDYQYKVMQAHPEWFKEAKELGLTVNVWTVNTPELMQEMINFGADFITTDHPEMLQQILKK
;
A
#
# COMPACT_ATOMS: atom_id res chain seq x y z
N MET A 1 -15.25 49.36 59.24
CA MET A 1 -15.74 48.15 58.50
C MET A 1 -14.91 47.94 57.27
N LYS A 2 -13.97 46.97 57.27
CA LYS A 2 -13.02 46.74 56.18
C LYS A 2 -13.58 45.65 55.28
N ILE A 3 -13.88 45.98 54.03
CA ILE A 3 -14.28 45.04 53.01
C ILE A 3 -12.99 44.50 52.38
N ARG A 4 -12.69 43.23 52.64
CA ARG A 4 -11.56 42.53 52.02
C ARG A 4 -12.01 42.04 50.65
N ASN A 5 -11.43 42.63 49.59
CA ASN A 5 -11.55 42.11 48.21
C ASN A 5 -10.84 40.78 48.12
N LEU A 6 -11.62 39.70 47.92
CA LEU A 6 -11.15 38.36 47.64
C LEU A 6 -10.97 38.25 46.11
N TYR A 7 -9.74 38.44 45.60
CA TYR A 7 -9.42 38.13 44.21
C TYR A 7 -9.35 36.61 44.06
N LEU A 8 -10.43 36.05 43.51
CA LEU A 8 -10.44 34.68 43.06
C LEU A 8 -9.60 34.62 41.77
N VAL A 9 -8.34 34.22 41.90
CA VAL A 9 -7.51 33.87 40.76
C VAL A 9 -8.03 32.53 40.22
N PHE A 10 -8.85 32.58 39.19
CA PHE A 10 -9.20 31.42 38.39
C PHE A 10 -7.95 31.04 37.58
N LEU A 11 -7.11 30.17 38.15
CA LEU A 11 -6.05 29.49 37.43
C LEU A 11 -6.71 28.48 36.48
N CYS A 12 -7.08 28.93 35.29
CA CYS A 12 -7.41 28.02 34.19
C CYS A 12 -6.15 27.22 33.84
N LEU A 13 -5.95 26.11 34.54
CA LEU A 13 -5.15 25.01 34.08
C LEU A 13 -5.85 24.49 32.80
N LEU A 14 -5.47 25.05 31.66
CA LEU A 14 -5.61 24.38 30.37
C LEU A 14 -4.74 23.12 30.46
N LEU A 15 -5.32 22.05 30.99
CA LEU A 15 -4.92 20.71 30.66
C LEU A 15 -5.13 20.61 29.14
N VAL A 16 -4.07 20.93 28.39
CA VAL A 16 -3.89 20.40 27.06
C VAL A 16 -3.75 18.90 27.30
N ALA A 17 -4.86 18.21 27.42
CA ALA A 17 -4.91 16.80 27.14
C ALA A 17 -4.46 16.71 25.67
N SER A 18 -3.18 16.49 25.45
CA SER A 18 -2.72 15.83 24.25
C SER A 18 -3.49 14.52 24.25
N LEU A 19 -4.63 14.53 23.57
CA LEU A 19 -5.19 13.32 23.02
C LEU A 19 -4.08 12.81 22.08
N ASP A 20 -3.14 12.07 22.65
CA ASP A 20 -2.42 11.04 21.94
C ASP A 20 -3.51 10.11 21.38
N ALA A 21 -4.14 10.55 20.30
CA ALA A 21 -4.77 9.64 19.37
C ALA A 21 -3.58 8.78 18.90
N LYS A 22 -3.36 7.69 19.64
CA LYS A 22 -2.37 6.66 19.34
C LYS A 22 -2.57 6.35 17.86
N ASN A 23 -1.81 7.02 17.02
CA ASN A 23 -1.89 6.85 15.57
C ASN A 23 -1.54 5.38 15.37
N LYS A 24 -2.57 4.56 15.16
CA LYS A 24 -2.40 3.12 15.04
C LYS A 24 -1.93 2.87 13.63
N THR A 25 -0.63 3.07 13.41
CA THR A 25 0.05 2.61 12.20
C THR A 25 -0.41 1.21 11.87
N LYS A 26 -0.77 0.97 10.63
CA LYS A 26 -1.30 -0.31 10.16
C LYS A 26 -0.25 -1.06 9.36
N VAL A 27 -0.28 -2.37 9.48
CA VAL A 27 0.68 -3.27 8.84
C VAL A 27 0.20 -3.66 7.46
N ILE A 28 1.05 -3.47 6.44
CA ILE A 28 0.88 -4.03 5.10
C ILE A 28 1.98 -5.07 4.88
N ALA A 29 1.59 -6.29 4.54
CA ALA A 29 2.53 -7.35 4.17
C ALA A 29 2.98 -7.15 2.72
N HIS A 30 4.26 -6.84 2.51
CA HIS A 30 4.90 -6.62 1.21
C HIS A 30 4.91 -7.93 0.41
N ARG A 31 4.32 -7.95 -0.78
CA ARG A 31 4.15 -9.16 -1.63
C ARG A 31 3.47 -10.32 -0.90
N GLY A 32 2.56 -9.99 0.04
CA GLY A 32 1.98 -10.94 0.99
C GLY A 32 2.91 -11.30 2.15
N TYR A 33 2.50 -12.23 3.02
CA TYR A 33 3.39 -12.76 4.06
C TYR A 33 4.18 -13.96 3.51
N TRP A 34 5.20 -13.65 2.74
CA TRP A 34 5.98 -14.62 1.97
C TRP A 34 7.17 -15.22 2.75
N THR A 35 7.61 -14.59 3.84
CA THR A 35 8.75 -15.04 4.64
C THR A 35 8.42 -16.22 5.58
N CYS A 36 7.17 -16.69 5.58
CA CYS A 36 6.78 -17.86 6.35
C CYS A 36 6.83 -19.15 5.50
N ASP A 37 6.95 -20.29 6.18
CA ASP A 37 7.09 -21.61 5.55
C ASP A 37 5.99 -21.93 4.52
N GLY A 38 6.40 -22.47 3.37
CA GLY A 38 5.52 -22.86 2.28
C GLY A 38 4.94 -21.69 1.48
N SER A 39 5.43 -20.47 1.71
CA SER A 39 4.98 -19.26 1.03
C SER A 39 6.03 -18.74 0.05
N ALA A 40 5.63 -17.89 -0.89
CA ALA A 40 6.50 -17.20 -1.82
C ALA A 40 5.96 -15.79 -2.08
N GLN A 41 6.82 -14.88 -2.52
CA GLN A 41 6.40 -13.53 -2.93
C GLN A 41 5.29 -13.61 -3.97
N ASN A 42 4.24 -12.79 -3.81
CA ASN A 42 3.13 -12.72 -4.76
C ASN A 42 2.34 -14.02 -4.98
N SER A 43 2.55 -15.04 -4.14
CA SER A 43 1.81 -16.30 -4.21
C SER A 43 0.39 -16.16 -3.62
N ILE A 44 -0.50 -17.06 -4.00
CA ILE A 44 -1.81 -17.18 -3.35
C ILE A 44 -1.62 -17.50 -1.86
N LYS A 45 -0.61 -18.32 -1.53
CA LYS A 45 -0.28 -18.68 -0.15
C LYS A 45 0.17 -17.48 0.67
N SER A 46 0.97 -16.57 0.12
CA SER A 46 1.41 -15.36 0.85
C SER A 46 0.24 -14.43 1.20
N LEU A 47 -0.76 -14.33 0.31
CA LEU A 47 -2.01 -13.62 0.61
C LEU A 47 -2.80 -14.29 1.73
N GLU A 48 -2.93 -15.62 1.72
CA GLU A 48 -3.58 -16.38 2.79
C GLU A 48 -2.89 -16.16 4.13
N ARG A 49 -1.56 -16.31 4.16
CA ARG A 49 -0.75 -16.11 5.37
C ARG A 49 -0.85 -14.69 5.94
N ALA A 50 -0.86 -13.67 5.08
CA ALA A 50 -1.11 -12.30 5.50
C ALA A 50 -2.50 -12.14 6.15
N ALA A 51 -3.51 -12.83 5.61
CA ALA A 51 -4.85 -12.83 6.17
C ALA A 51 -4.95 -13.58 7.51
N ASP A 52 -4.25 -14.71 7.65
CA ASP A 52 -4.21 -15.52 8.88
C ASP A 52 -3.71 -14.70 10.09
N ILE A 53 -2.68 -13.89 9.89
CA ILE A 53 -2.14 -13.00 10.93
C ILE A 53 -2.88 -11.64 11.03
N ARG A 54 -3.95 -11.45 10.24
CA ARG A 54 -4.87 -10.30 10.29
C ARG A 54 -4.19 -8.94 10.11
N VAL A 55 -3.22 -8.83 9.21
CA VAL A 55 -2.68 -7.53 8.81
C VAL A 55 -3.76 -6.68 8.12
N TYR A 56 -3.55 -5.37 8.10
CA TYR A 56 -4.44 -4.44 7.41
C TYR A 56 -4.56 -4.76 5.92
N GLY A 57 -3.42 -4.92 5.24
CA GLY A 57 -3.35 -5.16 3.82
C GLY A 57 -2.29 -6.19 3.43
N SER A 58 -2.53 -6.88 2.32
CA SER A 58 -1.55 -7.69 1.61
C SER A 58 -1.28 -6.99 0.28
N GLU A 59 -0.06 -6.55 0.10
CA GLU A 59 0.39 -5.92 -1.14
C GLU A 59 0.77 -7.01 -2.15
N PHE A 60 0.58 -6.73 -3.43
CA PHE A 60 0.92 -7.60 -4.55
C PHE A 60 1.08 -6.82 -5.86
N ASP A 61 1.97 -7.28 -6.71
CA ASP A 61 2.43 -6.63 -7.94
C ASP A 61 1.74 -7.20 -9.18
N VAL A 62 1.34 -6.35 -10.12
CA VAL A 62 0.64 -6.78 -11.34
C VAL A 62 1.29 -6.22 -12.58
N HIS A 63 1.56 -7.11 -13.53
CA HIS A 63 1.94 -6.81 -14.91
C HIS A 63 0.83 -7.17 -15.89
N LEU A 64 0.83 -6.52 -17.04
CA LEU A 64 0.04 -6.89 -18.18
C LEU A 64 0.98 -7.53 -19.24
N THR A 65 0.71 -8.76 -19.64
CA THR A 65 1.47 -9.46 -20.69
C THR A 65 1.26 -8.84 -22.05
N SER A 66 1.99 -9.30 -23.08
CA SER A 66 1.84 -8.77 -24.44
C SER A 66 0.47 -9.02 -25.06
N ASP A 67 -0.23 -10.07 -24.60
CA ASP A 67 -1.59 -10.46 -25.02
C ASP A 67 -2.66 -10.04 -23.99
N ASP A 68 -2.38 -8.99 -23.20
CA ASP A 68 -3.32 -8.36 -22.27
C ASP A 68 -3.81 -9.24 -21.12
N VAL A 69 -3.08 -10.28 -20.72
CA VAL A 69 -3.38 -11.03 -19.51
C VAL A 69 -2.70 -10.40 -18.31
N ALA A 70 -3.47 -10.03 -17.29
CA ALA A 70 -2.92 -9.51 -16.04
C ALA A 70 -2.39 -10.66 -15.17
N VAL A 71 -1.13 -10.59 -14.78
CA VAL A 71 -0.41 -11.60 -13.98
C VAL A 71 0.20 -11.00 -12.73
N VAL A 72 0.37 -11.81 -11.68
CA VAL A 72 0.84 -11.35 -10.37
C VAL A 72 2.29 -11.77 -10.16
N TYR A 73 3.21 -10.83 -10.25
CA TYR A 73 4.65 -11.04 -10.06
C TYR A 73 5.38 -9.69 -9.90
N HIS A 74 6.49 -9.66 -9.16
CA HIS A 74 7.18 -8.40 -8.90
C HIS A 74 8.14 -7.97 -10.01
N ASP A 75 9.04 -8.88 -10.43
CA ASP A 75 10.14 -8.51 -11.32
C ASP A 75 9.65 -8.35 -12.77
N ASN A 76 10.35 -7.53 -13.53
CA ASN A 76 10.05 -7.34 -14.95
C ASN A 76 10.37 -8.59 -15.80
N THR A 77 11.16 -9.51 -15.22
CA THR A 77 11.61 -10.73 -15.91
C THR A 77 11.48 -11.95 -15.02
N ILE A 78 11.18 -13.08 -15.63
CA ILE A 78 11.25 -14.41 -15.01
C ILE A 78 11.91 -15.37 -15.98
N ASN A 79 12.94 -16.12 -15.55
CA ASN A 79 13.70 -17.03 -16.41
C ASN A 79 14.17 -16.37 -17.73
N ASN A 80 14.67 -15.13 -17.66
CA ASN A 80 15.07 -14.28 -18.81
C ASN A 80 13.92 -13.86 -19.75
N LEU A 81 12.68 -14.19 -19.45
CA LEU A 81 11.51 -13.73 -20.20
C LEU A 81 11.03 -12.39 -19.64
N LYS A 82 10.90 -11.38 -20.50
CA LYS A 82 10.31 -10.09 -20.12
C LYS A 82 8.78 -10.22 -20.10
N ILE A 83 8.17 -10.20 -18.90
CA ILE A 83 6.74 -10.50 -18.69
C ILE A 83 5.84 -9.69 -19.60
N GLN A 84 6.09 -8.40 -19.73
CA GLN A 84 5.27 -7.49 -20.56
C GLN A 84 5.46 -7.65 -22.07
N GLN A 85 6.45 -8.47 -22.51
CA GLN A 85 6.79 -8.66 -23.94
C GLN A 85 6.45 -10.05 -24.48
N VAL A 86 5.98 -10.96 -23.61
CA VAL A 86 5.59 -12.32 -23.99
C VAL A 86 4.11 -12.56 -23.71
N PRO A 87 3.43 -13.46 -24.48
CA PRO A 87 2.06 -13.83 -24.18
C PRO A 87 1.99 -14.70 -22.92
N TYR A 88 0.84 -14.67 -22.22
CA TYR A 88 0.63 -15.43 -20.99
C TYR A 88 0.88 -16.93 -21.15
N LEU A 89 0.58 -17.48 -22.31
CA LEU A 89 0.83 -18.92 -22.59
C LEU A 89 2.29 -19.34 -22.34
N THR A 90 3.25 -18.41 -22.52
CA THR A 90 4.69 -18.63 -22.24
C THR A 90 4.97 -18.69 -20.73
N LEU A 91 4.14 -18.05 -19.91
CA LEU A 91 4.36 -17.86 -18.46
C LEU A 91 3.58 -18.86 -17.61
N LYS A 92 2.43 -19.35 -18.08
CA LYS A 92 1.40 -20.04 -17.27
C LYS A 92 1.90 -21.28 -16.51
N ASP A 93 2.90 -21.98 -17.03
CA ASP A 93 3.46 -23.20 -16.43
C ASP A 93 4.68 -22.96 -15.54
N LEU A 94 5.15 -21.71 -15.49
CA LEU A 94 6.24 -21.31 -14.59
C LEU A 94 5.80 -21.43 -13.13
N LYS A 95 6.79 -21.73 -12.27
CA LYS A 95 6.55 -21.93 -10.84
C LYS A 95 7.19 -20.83 -10.03
N LEU A 96 6.49 -20.40 -8.99
CA LEU A 96 7.05 -19.62 -7.91
C LEU A 96 7.95 -20.49 -7.02
N SER A 97 8.74 -19.88 -6.17
CA SER A 97 9.72 -20.60 -5.32
C SER A 97 9.08 -21.63 -4.36
N ASN A 98 7.79 -21.50 -4.04
CA ASN A 98 7.03 -22.44 -3.25
C ASN A 98 6.32 -23.53 -4.08
N GLY A 99 6.54 -23.58 -5.39
CA GLY A 99 5.93 -24.58 -6.30
C GLY A 99 4.52 -24.21 -6.82
N GLU A 100 3.92 -23.11 -6.38
CA GLU A 100 2.67 -22.60 -6.97
C GLU A 100 2.86 -22.22 -8.43
N THR A 101 1.82 -22.33 -9.24
CA THR A 101 1.81 -21.80 -10.61
C THR A 101 1.83 -20.28 -10.59
N PHE A 102 2.34 -19.72 -11.67
CA PHE A 102 2.36 -18.27 -11.91
C PHE A 102 0.90 -17.73 -11.96
N PRO A 103 0.47 -16.93 -10.98
CA PRO A 103 -0.95 -16.62 -10.84
C PRO A 103 -1.38 -15.49 -11.78
N THR A 104 -2.55 -15.62 -12.35
CA THR A 104 -3.25 -14.49 -12.98
C THR A 104 -3.88 -13.60 -11.93
N LEU A 105 -4.10 -12.32 -12.28
CA LEU A 105 -4.86 -11.40 -11.42
C LEU A 105 -6.25 -11.96 -11.08
N ASN A 106 -6.91 -12.61 -12.03
CA ASN A 106 -8.25 -13.18 -11.80
C ASN A 106 -8.24 -14.26 -10.71
N GLU A 107 -7.25 -15.15 -10.71
CA GLU A 107 -7.08 -16.19 -9.68
C GLU A 107 -6.79 -15.56 -8.32
N TYR A 108 -5.90 -14.57 -8.28
CA TYR A 108 -5.57 -13.82 -7.07
C TYR A 108 -6.80 -13.09 -6.48
N LEU A 109 -7.57 -12.41 -7.33
CA LEU A 109 -8.80 -11.72 -6.92
C LEU A 109 -9.88 -12.68 -6.42
N LYS A 110 -10.03 -13.87 -7.05
CA LYS A 110 -10.96 -14.92 -6.56
C LYS A 110 -10.61 -15.33 -5.13
N LYS A 111 -9.31 -15.55 -4.83
CA LYS A 111 -8.85 -15.84 -3.47
C LYS A 111 -9.08 -14.64 -2.55
N GLY A 112 -8.72 -13.45 -2.98
CA GLY A 112 -8.92 -12.21 -2.23
C GLY A 112 -10.38 -11.96 -1.85
N LYS A 113 -11.34 -12.42 -2.67
CA LYS A 113 -12.77 -12.32 -2.38
C LYS A 113 -13.21 -13.17 -1.19
N ALA A 114 -12.60 -14.33 -1.00
CA ALA A 114 -12.88 -15.22 0.12
C ALA A 114 -12.33 -14.69 1.46
N ILE A 115 -11.27 -13.90 1.44
CA ILE A 115 -10.68 -13.27 2.60
C ILE A 115 -11.54 -12.08 3.03
N LYS A 116 -11.93 -11.97 4.33
CA LYS A 116 -12.90 -10.94 4.76
C LYS A 116 -12.26 -9.63 5.22
N LYS A 117 -11.19 -9.67 6.00
CA LYS A 117 -10.70 -8.51 6.77
C LYS A 117 -9.47 -7.82 6.19
N THR A 118 -8.60 -8.53 5.46
CA THR A 118 -7.37 -7.98 4.90
C THR A 118 -7.66 -7.28 3.57
N LYS A 119 -7.19 -6.04 3.42
CA LYS A 119 -7.26 -5.27 2.18
C LYS A 119 -6.34 -5.87 1.11
N LEU A 120 -6.67 -5.61 -0.13
CA LEU A 120 -5.84 -5.89 -1.29
C LEU A 120 -5.11 -4.58 -1.66
N ILE A 121 -3.80 -4.53 -1.48
CA ILE A 121 -2.98 -3.39 -1.88
C ILE A 121 -2.37 -3.74 -3.23
N PHE A 122 -2.99 -3.23 -4.28
CA PHE A 122 -2.72 -3.58 -5.65
C PHE A 122 -1.66 -2.63 -6.23
N GLU A 123 -0.47 -3.12 -6.51
CA GLU A 123 0.53 -2.38 -7.28
C GLU A 123 0.38 -2.66 -8.78
N LEU A 124 0.17 -1.61 -9.57
CA LEU A 124 0.33 -1.72 -11.02
C LEU A 124 1.74 -1.30 -11.42
N LYS A 125 2.48 -2.23 -11.98
CA LYS A 125 3.81 -1.97 -12.56
C LYS A 125 3.71 -1.04 -13.77
N SER A 126 4.73 -0.21 -14.00
CA SER A 126 4.81 0.64 -15.19
C SER A 126 5.05 -0.18 -16.45
N HIS A 127 4.44 0.23 -17.58
CA HIS A 127 4.40 -0.54 -18.82
C HIS A 127 5.12 0.16 -19.99
N GLY A 128 6.06 1.03 -19.71
CA GLY A 128 6.98 1.62 -20.70
C GLY A 128 6.41 2.74 -21.56
N THR A 129 5.07 2.86 -21.74
CA THR A 129 4.45 4.01 -22.39
C THR A 129 3.21 4.49 -21.64
N PRO A 130 2.89 5.79 -21.65
CA PRO A 130 1.70 6.34 -21.02
C PRO A 130 0.39 5.66 -21.48
N GLU A 131 0.29 5.31 -22.75
CA GLU A 131 -0.87 4.64 -23.34
C GLU A 131 -1.05 3.24 -22.75
N ARG A 132 0.05 2.49 -22.65
CA ARG A 132 0.03 1.13 -22.09
C ARG A 132 -0.24 1.14 -20.60
N ASP A 133 0.27 2.12 -19.86
CA ASP A 133 -0.05 2.34 -18.45
C ASP A 133 -1.55 2.60 -18.24
N ARG A 134 -2.15 3.48 -19.04
CA ARG A 134 -3.60 3.74 -18.97
C ARG A 134 -4.42 2.51 -19.34
N GLN A 135 -4.03 1.75 -20.35
CA GLN A 135 -4.69 0.51 -20.73
C GLN A 135 -4.65 -0.51 -19.59
N ALA A 136 -3.48 -0.73 -19.00
CA ALA A 136 -3.29 -1.67 -17.89
C ALA A 136 -4.10 -1.26 -16.66
N ALA A 137 -4.13 0.04 -16.33
CA ALA A 137 -4.95 0.60 -15.27
C ALA A 137 -6.45 0.36 -15.51
N ALA A 138 -6.93 0.66 -16.73
CA ALA A 138 -8.33 0.49 -17.08
C ALA A 138 -8.78 -0.97 -17.00
N GLN A 139 -7.97 -1.89 -17.52
CA GLN A 139 -8.26 -3.31 -17.46
C GLN A 139 -8.29 -3.82 -16.01
N SER A 140 -7.31 -3.44 -15.20
CA SER A 140 -7.22 -3.86 -13.80
C SER A 140 -8.40 -3.35 -12.98
N VAL A 141 -8.75 -2.07 -13.10
CA VAL A 141 -9.93 -1.49 -12.43
C VAL A 141 -11.22 -2.22 -12.85
N LYS A 142 -11.37 -2.53 -14.13
CA LYS A 142 -12.51 -3.31 -14.65
C LYS A 142 -12.59 -4.69 -14.01
N MET A 143 -11.47 -5.42 -13.95
CA MET A 143 -11.42 -6.77 -13.35
C MET A 143 -11.74 -6.74 -11.86
N ILE A 144 -11.19 -5.77 -11.11
CA ILE A 144 -11.45 -5.59 -9.68
C ILE A 144 -12.93 -5.28 -9.43
N ARG A 145 -13.56 -4.45 -10.26
CA ARG A 145 -15.00 -4.13 -10.19
C ARG A 145 -15.87 -5.34 -10.52
N GLN A 146 -15.55 -6.11 -11.56
CA GLN A 146 -16.28 -7.34 -11.94
C GLN A 146 -16.25 -8.37 -10.80
N ASN A 147 -15.14 -8.45 -10.05
CA ASN A 147 -15.03 -9.28 -8.86
C ASN A 147 -15.71 -8.69 -7.62
N LYS A 148 -16.28 -7.46 -7.69
CA LYS A 148 -16.91 -6.72 -6.57
C LYS A 148 -15.92 -6.40 -5.44
N LEU A 149 -14.64 -6.19 -5.77
CA LEU A 149 -13.55 -5.94 -4.81
C LEU A 149 -13.14 -4.46 -4.72
N HIS A 150 -13.75 -3.55 -5.46
CA HIS A 150 -13.40 -2.12 -5.52
C HIS A 150 -13.39 -1.42 -4.14
N LYS A 151 -14.24 -1.85 -3.18
CA LYS A 151 -14.23 -1.33 -1.79
C LYS A 151 -13.15 -1.93 -0.90
N LYS A 152 -12.55 -3.04 -1.35
CA LYS A 152 -11.54 -3.79 -0.63
C LYS A 152 -10.14 -3.52 -1.15
N THR A 153 -10.00 -3.03 -2.37
CA THR A 153 -8.73 -2.76 -3.04
C THR A 153 -8.34 -1.30 -2.86
N GLU A 154 -7.08 -1.09 -2.52
CA GLU A 154 -6.39 0.19 -2.56
C GLU A 154 -5.25 0.06 -3.59
N TYR A 155 -4.99 1.12 -4.34
CA TYR A 155 -4.10 1.08 -5.50
C TYR A 155 -2.82 1.84 -5.23
N ILE A 156 -1.71 1.29 -5.68
CA ILE A 156 -0.40 1.96 -5.66
C ILE A 156 0.27 1.80 -7.02
N THR A 157 1.07 2.76 -7.46
CA THR A 157 1.78 2.69 -8.74
C THR A 157 2.91 3.72 -8.82
N PHE A 158 3.98 3.36 -9.54
CA PHE A 158 5.06 4.27 -9.94
C PHE A 158 4.69 5.11 -11.16
N SER A 159 3.66 4.72 -11.94
CA SER A 159 3.22 5.44 -13.12
C SER A 159 2.19 6.51 -12.77
N LEU A 160 2.57 7.78 -13.00
CA LEU A 160 1.65 8.90 -12.82
C LEU A 160 0.41 8.78 -13.72
N GLU A 161 0.59 8.29 -14.95
CA GLU A 161 -0.51 8.11 -15.90
C GLU A 161 -1.46 6.97 -15.52
N ALA A 162 -0.92 5.86 -15.01
CA ALA A 162 -1.75 4.78 -14.46
C ALA A 162 -2.58 5.27 -13.26
N GLY A 163 -1.94 6.01 -12.33
CA GLY A 163 -2.60 6.56 -11.16
C GLY A 163 -3.73 7.52 -11.52
N LYS A 164 -3.47 8.47 -12.42
CA LYS A 164 -4.50 9.41 -12.94
C LYS A 164 -5.66 8.66 -13.61
N GLU A 165 -5.36 7.62 -14.38
CA GLU A 165 -6.40 6.82 -15.04
C GLU A 165 -7.27 6.05 -14.03
N MET A 166 -6.67 5.46 -12.99
CA MET A 166 -7.42 4.80 -11.91
C MET A 166 -8.37 5.78 -11.21
N ILE A 167 -7.88 7.00 -10.89
CA ILE A 167 -8.66 8.07 -10.27
C ILE A 167 -9.80 8.53 -11.22
N ARG A 168 -9.53 8.66 -12.52
CA ARG A 168 -10.52 9.03 -13.53
C ARG A 168 -11.66 8.00 -13.61
N LEU A 169 -11.31 6.72 -13.60
CA LEU A 169 -12.25 5.61 -13.71
C LEU A 169 -13.06 5.38 -12.43
N ASP A 170 -12.48 5.65 -11.27
CA ASP A 170 -13.15 5.49 -9.98
C ASP A 170 -12.80 6.64 -9.03
N LYS A 171 -13.64 7.66 -8.98
CA LYS A 171 -13.48 8.84 -8.10
C LYS A 171 -13.43 8.50 -6.60
N LYS A 172 -13.80 7.27 -6.22
CA LYS A 172 -13.73 6.78 -4.83
C LYS A 172 -12.56 5.82 -4.60
N ALA A 173 -11.78 5.52 -5.64
CA ALA A 173 -10.59 4.71 -5.49
C ALA A 173 -9.57 5.42 -4.61
N LYS A 174 -8.96 4.68 -3.71
CA LYS A 174 -7.79 5.14 -2.98
C LYS A 174 -6.56 4.79 -3.81
N VAL A 175 -5.90 5.79 -4.33
CA VAL A 175 -4.70 5.65 -5.15
C VAL A 175 -3.57 6.41 -4.51
N SER A 176 -2.45 5.73 -4.21
CA SER A 176 -1.22 6.35 -3.70
C SER A 176 -0.09 6.24 -4.72
N TYR A 177 0.78 7.24 -4.74
CA TYR A 177 1.90 7.32 -5.66
C TYR A 177 3.19 6.81 -5.02
N LEU A 178 4.03 6.10 -5.80
CA LEU A 178 5.20 5.37 -5.27
C LEU A 178 6.55 6.04 -5.54
N ASN A 179 6.67 6.89 -6.58
CA ASN A 179 7.96 7.25 -7.16
C ASN A 179 8.79 8.24 -6.32
N GLY A 180 8.16 9.05 -5.45
CA GLY A 180 8.88 9.81 -4.41
C GLY A 180 9.29 11.23 -4.78
N GLU A 181 9.11 11.68 -6.02
CA GLU A 181 9.54 13.01 -6.50
C GLU A 181 8.48 14.11 -6.30
N LEU A 182 7.22 13.75 -6.03
CA LEU A 182 6.13 14.70 -5.84
C LEU A 182 5.86 14.97 -4.37
N SER A 183 5.72 16.24 -4.00
CA SER A 183 5.31 16.65 -2.66
C SER A 183 3.86 16.24 -2.36
N PRO A 184 3.45 16.17 -1.08
CA PRO A 184 2.06 15.93 -0.70
C PRO A 184 1.09 16.92 -1.35
N LYS A 185 1.47 18.19 -1.49
CA LYS A 185 0.65 19.22 -2.14
C LYS A 185 0.40 18.89 -3.61
N GLU A 186 1.44 18.56 -4.37
CA GLU A 186 1.31 18.18 -5.78
C GLU A 186 0.45 16.93 -5.95
N LEU A 187 0.61 15.92 -5.10
CA LEU A 187 -0.23 14.73 -5.11
C LEU A 187 -1.70 15.06 -4.84
N LYS A 188 -1.96 15.97 -3.90
CA LYS A 188 -3.33 16.43 -3.60
C LYS A 188 -3.96 17.12 -4.79
N GLU A 189 -3.23 17.99 -5.48
CA GLU A 189 -3.69 18.70 -6.67
C GLU A 189 -4.00 17.73 -7.83
N LEU A 190 -3.23 16.64 -7.95
CA LEU A 190 -3.44 15.57 -8.91
C LEU A 190 -4.57 14.60 -8.53
N GLY A 191 -5.12 14.72 -7.31
CA GLY A 191 -6.24 13.90 -6.83
C GLY A 191 -5.87 12.55 -6.23
N PHE A 192 -4.59 12.32 -5.94
CA PHE A 192 -4.17 11.13 -5.20
C PHE A 192 -4.70 11.17 -3.76
N SER A 193 -4.88 10.00 -3.17
CA SER A 193 -5.35 9.85 -1.78
C SER A 193 -4.20 9.68 -0.78
N GLY A 194 -2.98 9.51 -1.25
CA GLY A 194 -1.81 9.35 -0.40
C GLY A 194 -0.51 9.27 -1.17
N LEU A 195 0.56 9.27 -0.40
CA LEU A 195 1.90 8.92 -0.83
C LEU A 195 2.27 7.57 -0.23
N ASP A 196 2.98 6.77 -1.00
CA ASP A 196 3.48 5.46 -0.61
C ASP A 196 4.95 5.42 -1.02
N TYR A 197 5.83 6.00 -0.18
CA TYR A 197 7.19 6.32 -0.58
C TYR A 197 8.23 5.46 0.15
N GLN A 198 9.35 5.26 -0.54
CA GLN A 198 10.49 4.57 0.03
C GLN A 198 10.98 5.32 1.28
N TYR A 199 11.34 4.59 2.35
CA TYR A 199 11.71 5.18 3.64
C TYR A 199 12.83 6.24 3.56
N LYS A 200 13.80 6.09 2.63
CA LYS A 200 14.87 7.08 2.46
C LYS A 200 14.36 8.43 1.94
N VAL A 201 13.33 8.40 1.08
CA VAL A 201 12.65 9.63 0.63
C VAL A 201 11.97 10.29 1.82
N MET A 202 11.26 9.50 2.63
CA MET A 202 10.55 10.03 3.80
C MET A 202 11.49 10.49 4.93
N GLN A 203 12.68 9.90 5.06
CA GLN A 203 13.75 10.40 5.94
C GLN A 203 14.35 11.71 5.45
N ALA A 204 14.45 11.89 4.13
CA ALA A 204 14.92 13.14 3.53
C ALA A 204 13.88 14.28 3.61
N HIS A 205 12.58 13.92 3.74
CA HIS A 205 11.44 14.84 3.81
C HIS A 205 10.52 14.55 5.01
N PRO A 206 11.03 14.64 6.27
CA PRO A 206 10.22 14.32 7.45
C PRO A 206 9.02 15.26 7.62
N GLU A 207 9.08 16.46 7.06
CA GLU A 207 7.96 17.42 7.04
C GLU A 207 6.74 16.91 6.26
N TRP A 208 6.93 16.01 5.30
CA TRP A 208 5.84 15.47 4.47
C TRP A 208 4.84 14.62 5.27
N PHE A 209 5.23 14.03 6.39
CA PHE A 209 4.28 13.34 7.28
C PHE A 209 3.20 14.31 7.80
N LYS A 210 3.63 15.49 8.25
CA LYS A 210 2.73 16.52 8.75
C LYS A 210 1.92 17.15 7.61
N GLU A 211 2.56 17.52 6.53
CA GLU A 211 1.93 18.13 5.36
C GLU A 211 0.84 17.22 4.77
N ALA A 212 1.14 15.94 4.57
CA ALA A 212 0.18 14.96 4.08
C ALA A 212 -1.05 14.87 4.99
N LYS A 213 -0.85 14.82 6.30
CA LYS A 213 -1.93 14.79 7.28
C LYS A 213 -2.81 16.03 7.22
N GLU A 214 -2.22 17.22 7.11
CA GLU A 214 -2.95 18.49 6.99
C GLU A 214 -3.78 18.55 5.70
N LEU A 215 -3.29 17.95 4.62
CA LEU A 215 -3.98 17.83 3.34
C LEU A 215 -5.00 16.69 3.27
N GLY A 216 -5.08 15.84 4.31
CA GLY A 216 -5.94 14.67 4.36
C GLY A 216 -5.49 13.54 3.44
N LEU A 217 -4.19 13.46 3.17
CA LEU A 217 -3.54 12.35 2.48
C LEU A 217 -3.04 11.31 3.48
N THR A 218 -3.01 10.05 3.07
CA THR A 218 -2.39 8.97 3.84
C THR A 218 -0.92 8.82 3.49
N VAL A 219 -0.11 8.43 4.49
CA VAL A 219 1.32 8.13 4.31
C VAL A 219 1.56 6.65 4.55
N ASN A 220 2.02 5.95 3.52
CA ASN A 220 2.62 4.63 3.61
C ASN A 220 4.12 4.71 3.36
N VAL A 221 4.89 3.85 4.02
CA VAL A 221 6.36 3.80 3.86
C VAL A 221 6.81 2.38 3.60
N TRP A 222 7.67 2.17 2.59
CA TRP A 222 8.21 0.88 2.17
C TRP A 222 9.71 0.91 1.88
N THR A 223 10.46 -0.21 1.81
CA THR A 223 10.16 -1.45 2.53
C THR A 223 10.89 -1.38 3.86
N VAL A 224 10.16 -1.44 4.96
CA VAL A 224 10.68 -1.16 6.31
C VAL A 224 10.85 -2.49 7.06
N ASN A 225 12.09 -2.96 7.21
CA ASN A 225 12.37 -4.34 7.62
C ASN A 225 13.15 -4.49 8.93
N THR A 226 13.55 -3.38 9.59
CA THR A 226 14.25 -3.46 10.89
C THR A 226 13.42 -2.82 12.01
N PRO A 227 13.55 -3.30 13.26
CA PRO A 227 12.82 -2.73 14.39
C PRO A 227 13.03 -1.24 14.58
N GLU A 228 14.28 -0.76 14.39
CA GLU A 228 14.67 0.63 14.55
C GLU A 228 13.96 1.51 13.52
N LEU A 229 13.98 1.08 12.25
CA LEU A 229 13.33 1.80 11.16
C LEU A 229 11.79 1.76 11.29
N MET A 230 11.23 0.63 11.75
CA MET A 230 9.81 0.54 12.07
C MET A 230 9.40 1.56 13.13
N GLN A 231 10.19 1.64 14.22
CA GLN A 231 9.91 2.59 15.30
C GLN A 231 10.07 4.04 14.84
N GLU A 232 11.06 4.34 14.00
CA GLU A 232 11.27 5.65 13.41
C GLU A 232 10.05 6.09 12.59
N MET A 233 9.57 5.25 11.66
CA MET A 233 8.41 5.56 10.82
C MET A 233 7.12 5.71 11.64
N ILE A 234 6.95 4.91 12.69
CA ILE A 234 5.84 5.05 13.65
C ILE A 234 5.91 6.41 14.35
N ASN A 235 7.09 6.83 14.81
CA ASN A 235 7.30 8.10 15.50
C ASN A 235 7.06 9.31 14.59
N PHE A 236 7.38 9.21 13.30
CA PHE A 236 7.03 10.22 12.30
C PHE A 236 5.52 10.28 11.99
N GLY A 237 4.76 9.24 12.37
CA GLY A 237 3.31 9.20 12.20
C GLY A 237 2.84 8.59 10.87
N ALA A 238 3.58 7.61 10.34
CA ALA A 238 3.13 6.83 9.19
C ALA A 238 1.78 6.16 9.47
N ASP A 239 0.82 6.31 8.55
CA ASP A 239 -0.48 5.63 8.63
C ASP A 239 -0.35 4.14 8.34
N PHE A 240 0.58 3.79 7.45
CA PHE A 240 0.88 2.42 7.06
C PHE A 240 2.39 2.21 6.96
N ILE A 241 2.81 0.98 7.24
CA ILE A 241 4.16 0.51 6.97
C ILE A 241 4.06 -0.80 6.20
N THR A 242 4.69 -0.83 5.02
CA THR A 242 4.84 -2.00 4.17
C THR A 242 6.17 -2.70 4.50
N THR A 243 6.09 -3.98 4.89
CA THR A 243 7.24 -4.75 5.40
C THR A 243 7.19 -6.23 4.99
N ASP A 244 8.39 -6.84 4.86
CA ASP A 244 8.56 -8.30 4.71
C ASP A 244 8.37 -9.04 6.05
N HIS A 245 8.39 -8.30 7.19
CA HIS A 245 8.31 -8.86 8.55
C HIS A 245 7.04 -8.39 9.29
N PRO A 246 5.83 -8.73 8.79
CA PRO A 246 4.58 -8.18 9.32
C PRO A 246 4.31 -8.54 10.78
N GLU A 247 4.72 -9.73 11.26
CA GLU A 247 4.55 -10.12 12.66
C GLU A 247 5.46 -9.31 13.59
N MET A 248 6.69 -9.01 13.15
CA MET A 248 7.62 -8.15 13.90
C MET A 248 7.00 -6.76 14.13
N LEU A 249 6.46 -6.15 13.06
CA LEU A 249 5.80 -4.85 13.18
C LEU A 249 4.56 -4.93 14.06
N GLN A 250 3.75 -5.99 13.96
CA GLN A 250 2.60 -6.19 14.86
C GLN A 250 3.01 -6.29 16.33
N GLN A 251 4.18 -6.89 16.63
CA GLN A 251 4.70 -6.98 18.00
C GLN A 251 5.15 -5.60 18.53
N ILE A 252 5.79 -4.78 17.67
CA ILE A 252 6.19 -3.41 18.03
C ILE A 252 4.95 -2.55 18.34
N LEU A 253 3.90 -2.64 17.52
CA LEU A 253 2.67 -1.87 17.68
C LEU A 253 1.79 -2.26 18.89
N LYS A 254 2.07 -3.40 19.55
CA LYS A 254 1.37 -3.84 20.77
C LYS A 254 1.98 -3.27 22.05
N LYS A 255 3.21 -2.78 21.99
CA LYS A 255 3.91 -2.15 23.12
C LYS A 255 3.45 -0.71 23.31
#